data_0507a0f56648830e9c10864117fe8e88
#
_entry.id   0507a0f56648830e9c10864117fe8e88
#
_cell.length_a   1.000
_cell.length_b   1.000
_cell.length_c   1.000
_cell.angle_alpha   90.00
_cell.angle_beta   90.00
_cell.angle_gamma   90.00
#
_symmetry.space_group_name_H-M   'P 1'
#
loop_
_entity.id
_entity.type
_entity.pdbx_description
1 polymer ?
#
loop_
_entity_poly.entity_id
_entity_poly.type
_entity_poly.pdbx_seq_one_letter_code
_entity_poly.pdbx_strand_id
1 'polypeptide(L)'
;IPIIKGSALNAVEGKDEATGKNAIMELMKAVDDTIPQPERPKDKPFLMPVEDVFSISGRGTVATGRVEQGVVKTGEELEIVGIKDTKKTVITGVEMFRKILDTGEAGDNIGALLRGVERTDVERGQVLCKPGSITPHTKFEAQAYVLKKEEGGRHTPFFTKYRPQFYFRTTDVTGEVELPAGTEMVMPGDDAKFTVKLI
;
A
#
# COMPACT_ATOMS: atom_id res chain seq x y z
N ILE A 1 -12.02 8.17 20.92
CA ILE A 1 -12.50 6.93 20.26
C ILE A 1 -13.43 6.24 21.23
N PRO A 2 -14.70 5.92 20.85
CA PRO A 2 -15.61 5.17 21.70
C PRO A 2 -15.10 3.75 21.94
N ILE A 3 -15.36 3.22 23.14
CA ILE A 3 -15.02 1.84 23.52
C ILE A 3 -16.32 1.12 23.83
N ILE A 4 -16.69 0.16 22.97
CA ILE A 4 -17.90 -0.64 23.10
C ILE A 4 -17.53 -2.01 23.66
N LYS A 5 -18.17 -2.40 24.78
CA LYS A 5 -17.96 -3.72 25.39
C LYS A 5 -19.09 -4.66 24.96
N GLY A 6 -18.74 -5.79 24.36
CA GLY A 6 -19.71 -6.76 23.89
C GLY A 6 -19.14 -8.16 23.70
N SER A 7 -19.99 -9.10 23.37
CA SER A 7 -19.68 -10.50 23.06
C SER A 7 -20.34 -10.89 21.74
N ALA A 8 -19.53 -11.11 20.72
CA ALA A 8 -20.01 -11.61 19.43
C ALA A 8 -20.68 -12.99 19.57
N LEU A 9 -20.18 -13.85 20.46
CA LEU A 9 -20.76 -15.15 20.75
C LEU A 9 -22.18 -15.03 21.30
N ASN A 10 -22.40 -14.16 22.28
CA ASN A 10 -23.74 -13.90 22.82
C ASN A 10 -24.70 -13.36 21.76
N ALA A 11 -24.20 -12.53 20.84
CA ALA A 11 -25.01 -12.03 19.74
C ALA A 11 -25.44 -13.14 18.77
N VAL A 12 -24.54 -14.06 18.43
CA VAL A 12 -24.81 -15.19 17.54
C VAL A 12 -25.75 -16.22 18.20
N GLU A 13 -25.55 -16.50 19.48
CA GLU A 13 -26.34 -17.47 20.24
C GLU A 13 -27.64 -16.88 20.79
N GLY A 14 -27.92 -15.60 20.61
CA GLY A 14 -29.08 -14.92 21.16
C GLY A 14 -29.13 -14.84 22.68
N LYS A 15 -27.96 -14.90 23.32
CA LYS A 15 -27.79 -14.78 24.78
C LYS A 15 -27.47 -13.35 25.16
N ASP A 16 -27.92 -12.93 26.35
CA ASP A 16 -27.62 -11.62 26.94
C ASP A 16 -27.65 -10.48 25.89
N GLU A 17 -28.85 -9.99 25.57
CA GLU A 17 -29.05 -8.94 24.58
C GLU A 17 -28.20 -7.69 24.80
N ALA A 18 -27.91 -7.35 26.08
CA ALA A 18 -27.16 -6.14 26.42
C ALA A 18 -25.72 -6.20 25.92
N THR A 19 -25.01 -7.32 26.18
CA THR A 19 -23.64 -7.54 25.69
C THR A 19 -23.59 -8.20 24.32
N GLY A 20 -24.69 -8.80 23.86
CA GLY A 20 -24.84 -9.46 22.57
C GLY A 20 -25.27 -8.48 21.46
N LYS A 21 -26.50 -8.64 20.99
CA LYS A 21 -27.03 -7.91 19.83
C LYS A 21 -26.97 -6.40 19.98
N ASN A 22 -27.36 -5.87 21.15
CA ASN A 22 -27.40 -4.42 21.35
C ASN A 22 -25.99 -3.81 21.32
N ALA A 23 -25.00 -4.46 21.94
CA ALA A 23 -23.62 -4.01 21.90
C ALA A 23 -23.02 -4.04 20.47
N ILE A 24 -23.36 -5.04 19.67
CA ILE A 24 -22.93 -5.10 18.26
C ILE A 24 -23.56 -3.98 17.45
N MET A 25 -24.84 -3.67 17.64
CA MET A 25 -25.51 -2.56 16.95
C MET A 25 -24.97 -1.21 17.38
N GLU A 26 -24.62 -1.05 18.68
CA GLU A 26 -23.94 0.15 19.19
C GLU A 26 -22.55 0.30 18.56
N LEU A 27 -21.79 -0.81 18.42
CA LEU A 27 -20.49 -0.79 17.74
C LEU A 27 -20.63 -0.32 16.28
N MET A 28 -21.60 -0.88 15.54
CA MET A 28 -21.84 -0.47 14.14
C MET A 28 -22.17 1.01 14.06
N LYS A 29 -23.06 1.51 14.95
CA LYS A 29 -23.38 2.92 15.03
C LYS A 29 -22.17 3.79 15.35
N ALA A 30 -21.33 3.37 16.31
CA ALA A 30 -20.12 4.09 16.65
C ALA A 30 -19.11 4.14 15.49
N VAL A 31 -19.00 3.07 14.69
CA VAL A 31 -18.20 3.05 13.46
C VAL A 31 -18.72 4.09 12.46
N ASP A 32 -20.01 4.11 12.19
CA ASP A 32 -20.63 5.05 11.24
C ASP A 32 -20.46 6.51 11.69
N ASP A 33 -20.62 6.78 12.98
CA ASP A 33 -20.54 8.12 13.55
C ASP A 33 -19.10 8.66 13.69
N THR A 34 -18.12 7.76 13.83
CA THR A 34 -16.75 8.16 14.25
C THR A 34 -15.72 8.04 13.14
N ILE A 35 -15.88 7.08 12.21
CA ILE A 35 -14.90 6.84 11.14
C ILE A 35 -15.28 7.72 9.94
N PRO A 36 -14.44 8.71 9.56
CA PRO A 36 -14.73 9.54 8.41
C PRO A 36 -14.66 8.74 7.12
N GLN A 37 -15.48 9.11 6.15
CA GLN A 37 -15.37 8.58 4.79
C GLN A 37 -14.02 8.96 4.21
N PRO A 38 -13.22 7.96 3.72
CA PRO A 38 -11.94 8.26 3.10
C PRO A 38 -12.12 9.02 1.79
N GLU A 39 -11.26 9.99 1.54
CA GLU A 39 -11.18 10.62 0.23
C GLU A 39 -10.71 9.61 -0.82
N ARG A 40 -11.42 9.57 -1.95
CA ARG A 40 -11.08 8.71 -3.09
C ARG A 40 -10.71 9.58 -4.29
N PRO A 41 -9.40 9.80 -4.54
CA PRO A 41 -8.94 10.68 -5.62
C PRO A 41 -9.11 10.00 -7.00
N LYS A 42 -10.34 9.97 -7.51
CA LYS A 42 -10.70 9.32 -8.78
C LYS A 42 -10.30 10.12 -10.01
N ASP A 43 -10.11 11.42 -9.88
CA ASP A 43 -9.74 12.38 -10.92
C ASP A 43 -8.23 12.37 -11.26
N LYS A 44 -7.42 11.70 -10.45
CA LYS A 44 -5.98 11.53 -10.70
C LYS A 44 -5.69 10.38 -11.67
N PRO A 45 -4.50 10.35 -12.30
CA PRO A 45 -4.07 9.19 -13.08
C PRO A 45 -4.12 7.90 -12.25
N PHE A 46 -4.56 6.79 -12.87
CA PHE A 46 -4.62 5.49 -12.22
C PHE A 46 -3.26 5.06 -11.66
N LEU A 47 -3.29 4.55 -10.43
CA LEU A 47 -2.12 4.00 -9.74
C LEU A 47 -2.55 2.90 -8.78
N MET A 48 -1.94 1.72 -8.92
CA MET A 48 -2.15 0.56 -8.07
C MET A 48 -0.81 -0.12 -7.75
N PRO A 49 -0.32 -0.06 -6.51
CA PRO A 49 0.82 -0.87 -6.08
C PRO A 49 0.47 -2.36 -6.13
N VAL A 50 1.39 -3.16 -6.62
CA VAL A 50 1.23 -4.61 -6.72
C VAL A 50 1.50 -5.25 -5.36
N GLU A 51 0.54 -6.01 -4.84
CA GLU A 51 0.64 -6.76 -3.58
C GLU A 51 0.99 -8.22 -3.82
N ASP A 52 0.35 -8.86 -4.80
CA ASP A 52 0.62 -10.23 -5.17
C ASP A 52 0.41 -10.47 -6.68
N VAL A 53 1.04 -11.52 -7.20
CA VAL A 53 1.01 -11.88 -8.61
C VAL A 53 0.83 -13.38 -8.76
N PHE A 54 -0.15 -13.79 -9.55
CA PHE A 54 -0.39 -15.19 -9.86
C PHE A 54 -0.85 -15.37 -11.32
N SER A 55 -0.72 -16.59 -11.81
CA SER A 55 -1.20 -16.97 -13.14
C SER A 55 -2.50 -17.74 -13.03
N ILE A 56 -3.46 -17.42 -13.90
CA ILE A 56 -4.67 -18.21 -14.08
C ILE A 56 -4.53 -18.96 -15.41
N SER A 57 -4.58 -20.29 -15.35
CA SER A 57 -4.49 -21.15 -16.54
C SER A 57 -5.53 -20.73 -17.59
N GLY A 58 -5.07 -20.50 -18.82
CA GLY A 58 -5.90 -20.06 -19.94
C GLY A 58 -6.39 -18.61 -19.90
N ARG A 59 -6.09 -17.83 -18.85
CA ARG A 59 -6.51 -16.42 -18.73
C ARG A 59 -5.35 -15.42 -18.70
N GLY A 60 -4.19 -15.80 -18.15
CA GLY A 60 -3.00 -14.95 -18.10
C GLY A 60 -2.55 -14.60 -16.70
N THR A 61 -1.79 -13.52 -16.58
CA THR A 61 -1.23 -13.02 -15.33
C THR A 61 -2.19 -12.06 -14.64
N VAL A 62 -2.38 -12.26 -13.33
CA VAL A 62 -3.20 -11.38 -12.48
C VAL A 62 -2.30 -10.72 -11.46
N ALA A 63 -2.34 -9.39 -11.40
CA ALA A 63 -1.74 -8.60 -10.34
C ALA A 63 -2.86 -8.11 -9.40
N THR A 64 -2.70 -8.33 -8.10
CA THR A 64 -3.63 -7.80 -7.10
C THR A 64 -3.05 -6.59 -6.39
N GLY A 65 -3.91 -5.72 -5.94
CA GLY A 65 -3.54 -4.55 -5.17
C GLY A 65 -4.72 -3.63 -4.89
N ARG A 66 -4.47 -2.66 -4.04
CA ARG A 66 -5.42 -1.59 -3.78
C ARG A 66 -5.16 -0.45 -4.76
N VAL A 67 -6.20 0.01 -5.41
CA VAL A 67 -6.13 1.24 -6.22
C VAL A 67 -5.96 2.43 -5.30
N GLU A 68 -4.82 3.11 -5.36
CA GLU A 68 -4.54 4.30 -4.54
C GLU A 68 -5.22 5.54 -5.09
N GLN A 69 -5.23 5.69 -6.40
CA GLN A 69 -5.84 6.83 -7.09
C GLN A 69 -6.28 6.47 -8.51
N GLY A 70 -7.16 7.30 -9.03
CA GLY A 70 -7.66 7.20 -10.40
C GLY A 70 -8.72 6.12 -10.59
N VAL A 71 -9.01 5.88 -11.84
CA VAL A 71 -9.94 4.86 -12.33
C VAL A 71 -9.25 4.12 -13.47
N VAL A 72 -9.44 2.82 -13.54
CA VAL A 72 -9.01 1.98 -14.68
C VAL A 72 -10.20 1.25 -15.26
N LYS A 73 -10.21 1.11 -16.58
CA LYS A 73 -11.24 0.36 -17.33
C LYS A 73 -10.62 -0.83 -18.05
N THR A 74 -11.39 -1.89 -18.18
CA THR A 74 -11.02 -3.02 -19.03
C THR A 74 -10.74 -2.53 -20.47
N GLY A 75 -9.62 -2.96 -21.04
CA GLY A 75 -9.14 -2.57 -22.36
C GLY A 75 -8.11 -1.43 -22.38
N GLU A 76 -7.87 -0.76 -21.24
CA GLU A 76 -6.88 0.31 -21.16
C GLU A 76 -5.43 -0.22 -21.16
N GLU A 77 -4.53 0.56 -21.78
CA GLU A 77 -3.09 0.37 -21.71
C GLU A 77 -2.55 0.90 -20.38
N LEU A 78 -1.70 0.11 -19.76
CA LEU A 78 -1.03 0.43 -18.49
C LEU A 78 0.47 0.22 -18.63
N GLU A 79 1.23 0.77 -17.69
CA GLU A 79 2.64 0.50 -17.47
C GLU A 79 2.86 -0.19 -16.12
N ILE A 80 3.80 -1.14 -16.11
CA ILE A 80 4.35 -1.79 -14.93
C ILE A 80 5.67 -1.10 -14.65
N VAL A 81 5.76 -0.37 -13.54
CA VAL A 81 6.87 0.52 -13.24
C VAL A 81 7.53 0.14 -11.92
N GLY A 82 8.86 0.28 -11.85
CA GLY A 82 9.66 0.04 -10.64
C GLY A 82 10.37 -1.30 -10.63
N ILE A 83 11.46 -1.40 -9.90
CA ILE A 83 12.32 -2.57 -9.68
C ILE A 83 12.98 -3.07 -10.97
N LYS A 84 12.22 -3.29 -12.03
CA LYS A 84 12.64 -3.74 -13.37
C LYS A 84 12.39 -2.66 -14.41
N ASP A 85 12.83 -2.94 -15.65
CA ASP A 85 12.53 -2.10 -16.80
C ASP A 85 11.01 -1.98 -16.97
N THR A 86 10.55 -0.76 -17.25
CA THR A 86 9.13 -0.48 -17.48
C THR A 86 8.59 -1.30 -18.63
N LYS A 87 7.50 -2.02 -18.39
CA LYS A 87 6.78 -2.79 -19.40
C LYS A 87 5.38 -2.24 -19.62
N LYS A 88 4.93 -2.28 -20.87
CA LYS A 88 3.54 -1.97 -21.24
C LYS A 88 2.70 -3.23 -21.18
N THR A 89 1.47 -3.07 -20.75
CA THR A 89 0.46 -4.13 -20.71
C THR A 89 -0.93 -3.58 -20.97
N VAL A 90 -1.89 -4.46 -21.18
CA VAL A 90 -3.30 -4.07 -21.30
C VAL A 90 -4.09 -4.83 -20.23
N ILE A 91 -4.89 -4.10 -19.47
CA ILE A 91 -5.81 -4.73 -18.53
C ILE A 91 -7.00 -5.32 -19.30
N THR A 92 -7.19 -6.64 -19.21
CA THR A 92 -8.24 -7.37 -19.93
C THR A 92 -9.41 -7.77 -19.04
N GLY A 93 -9.29 -7.55 -17.74
CA GLY A 93 -10.36 -7.79 -16.79
C GLY A 93 -10.03 -7.20 -15.43
N VAL A 94 -11.05 -6.78 -14.73
CA VAL A 94 -11.01 -6.31 -13.34
C VAL A 94 -11.89 -7.23 -12.52
N GLU A 95 -11.39 -7.76 -11.42
CA GLU A 95 -12.14 -8.65 -10.54
C GLU A 95 -12.05 -8.15 -9.08
N MET A 96 -13.16 -8.14 -8.37
CA MET A 96 -13.24 -7.85 -6.95
C MET A 96 -14.26 -8.78 -6.28
N PHE A 97 -13.85 -9.48 -5.20
CA PHE A 97 -14.70 -10.44 -4.48
C PHE A 97 -15.38 -11.49 -5.39
N ARG A 98 -14.63 -12.03 -6.38
CA ARG A 98 -15.12 -12.99 -7.39
C ARG A 98 -16.19 -12.43 -8.33
N LYS A 99 -16.33 -11.11 -8.41
CA LYS A 99 -17.18 -10.43 -9.38
C LYS A 99 -16.32 -9.74 -10.42
N ILE A 100 -16.67 -9.92 -11.68
CA ILE A 100 -16.06 -9.22 -12.81
C ILE A 100 -16.67 -7.82 -12.86
N LEU A 101 -15.83 -6.84 -12.97
CA LEU A 101 -16.17 -5.43 -13.05
C LEU A 101 -15.67 -4.83 -14.37
N ASP A 102 -16.35 -3.81 -14.87
CA ASP A 102 -15.88 -3.06 -16.02
C ASP A 102 -14.78 -2.05 -15.65
N THR A 103 -14.78 -1.61 -14.40
CA THR A 103 -13.85 -0.59 -13.87
C THR A 103 -13.38 -0.92 -12.46
N GLY A 104 -12.15 -0.45 -12.13
CA GLY A 104 -11.65 -0.37 -10.76
C GLY A 104 -11.31 1.08 -10.40
N GLU A 105 -11.64 1.52 -9.21
CA GLU A 105 -11.47 2.91 -8.80
C GLU A 105 -10.74 3.06 -7.46
N ALA A 106 -10.24 4.27 -7.19
CA ALA A 106 -9.54 4.60 -5.96
C ALA A 106 -10.27 4.06 -4.71
N GLY A 107 -9.56 3.30 -3.89
CA GLY A 107 -10.06 2.63 -2.69
C GLY A 107 -10.46 1.17 -2.89
N ASP A 108 -10.59 0.69 -4.12
CA ASP A 108 -10.94 -0.71 -4.41
C ASP A 108 -9.72 -1.62 -4.30
N ASN A 109 -9.90 -2.81 -3.74
CA ASN A 109 -8.93 -3.91 -3.86
C ASN A 109 -9.33 -4.78 -5.05
N ILE A 110 -8.51 -4.80 -6.08
CA ILE A 110 -8.82 -5.49 -7.33
C ILE A 110 -7.77 -6.51 -7.72
N GLY A 111 -8.19 -7.50 -8.50
CA GLY A 111 -7.35 -8.33 -9.33
C GLY A 111 -7.39 -7.79 -10.76
N ALA A 112 -6.25 -7.32 -11.26
CA ALA A 112 -6.10 -6.84 -12.62
C ALA A 112 -5.55 -7.96 -13.51
N LEU A 113 -6.34 -8.44 -14.45
CA LEU A 113 -5.91 -9.41 -15.46
C LEU A 113 -5.13 -8.69 -16.56
N LEU A 114 -3.87 -9.08 -16.73
CA LEU A 114 -2.92 -8.42 -17.61
C LEU A 114 -2.62 -9.29 -18.85
N ARG A 115 -2.55 -8.65 -20.01
CA ARG A 115 -2.21 -9.30 -21.29
C ARG A 115 -0.78 -8.97 -21.71
N GLY A 116 -0.10 -9.98 -22.30
CA GLY A 116 1.22 -9.79 -22.89
C GLY A 116 2.36 -9.74 -21.87
N VAL A 117 2.09 -10.15 -20.63
CA VAL A 117 3.10 -10.25 -19.57
C VAL A 117 2.98 -11.60 -18.85
N GLU A 118 4.11 -12.17 -18.51
CA GLU A 118 4.21 -13.38 -17.72
C GLU A 118 4.26 -13.06 -16.21
N ARG A 119 4.01 -14.07 -15.36
CA ARG A 119 4.09 -13.88 -13.91
C ARG A 119 5.47 -13.38 -13.46
N THR A 120 6.54 -13.78 -14.14
CA THR A 120 7.93 -13.38 -13.86
C THR A 120 8.24 -11.94 -14.24
N ASP A 121 7.40 -11.30 -15.05
CA ASP A 121 7.54 -9.90 -15.45
C ASP A 121 7.03 -8.93 -14.41
N VAL A 122 6.13 -9.40 -13.55
CA VAL A 122 5.47 -8.60 -12.53
C VAL A 122 5.83 -9.13 -11.16
N GLU A 123 6.13 -8.24 -10.23
CA GLU A 123 6.41 -8.64 -8.85
C GLU A 123 5.86 -7.62 -7.84
N ARG A 124 5.72 -8.08 -6.60
CA ARG A 124 5.32 -7.24 -5.48
C ARG A 124 6.25 -6.05 -5.35
N GLY A 125 5.69 -4.86 -5.14
CA GLY A 125 6.43 -3.61 -5.02
C GLY A 125 6.51 -2.79 -6.29
N GLN A 126 6.28 -3.39 -7.46
CA GLN A 126 6.03 -2.63 -8.68
C GLN A 126 4.66 -1.93 -8.62
N VAL A 127 4.44 -1.02 -9.53
CA VAL A 127 3.20 -0.24 -9.63
C VAL A 127 2.60 -0.38 -11.01
N LEU A 128 1.31 -0.69 -11.07
CA LEU A 128 0.51 -0.50 -12.29
C LEU A 128 0.04 0.94 -12.34
N CYS A 129 0.29 1.62 -13.44
CA CYS A 129 -0.08 3.02 -13.60
C CYS A 129 -0.50 3.36 -15.03
N LYS A 130 -1.12 4.53 -15.17
CA LYS A 130 -1.39 5.11 -16.49
C LYS A 130 -0.06 5.40 -17.19
N PRO A 131 0.09 5.10 -18.51
CA PRO A 131 1.34 5.32 -19.21
C PRO A 131 1.90 6.73 -19.05
N GLY A 132 3.22 6.80 -18.71
CA GLY A 132 3.93 8.05 -18.54
C GLY A 132 3.55 8.88 -17.30
N SER A 133 2.72 8.36 -16.39
CA SER A 133 2.28 9.11 -15.21
C SER A 133 3.25 9.04 -14.03
N ILE A 134 4.20 8.10 -14.04
CA ILE A 134 5.15 7.88 -12.95
C ILE A 134 6.54 7.64 -13.53
N THR A 135 7.55 8.18 -12.83
CA THR A 135 8.97 7.90 -13.07
C THR A 135 9.58 7.31 -11.79
N PRO A 136 10.20 6.13 -11.83
CA PRO A 136 10.88 5.56 -10.68
C PRO A 136 12.15 6.32 -10.35
N HIS A 137 12.45 6.45 -9.07
CA HIS A 137 13.64 7.12 -8.56
C HIS A 137 14.37 6.20 -7.59
N THR A 138 15.72 6.21 -7.65
CA THR A 138 16.59 5.45 -6.75
C THR A 138 17.28 6.34 -5.72
N LYS A 139 17.16 7.67 -5.85
CA LYS A 139 17.75 8.64 -4.93
C LYS A 139 16.72 9.70 -4.55
N PHE A 140 16.62 10.00 -3.25
CA PHE A 140 15.70 11.01 -2.74
C PHE A 140 16.21 11.63 -1.44
N GLU A 141 15.70 12.80 -1.09
CA GLU A 141 15.91 13.45 0.19
C GLU A 141 14.76 13.08 1.13
N ALA A 142 15.07 12.79 2.37
CA ALA A 142 14.12 12.45 3.41
C ALA A 142 14.31 13.31 4.64
N GLN A 143 13.22 13.61 5.32
CA GLN A 143 13.20 14.07 6.70
C GLN A 143 12.51 13.00 7.54
N ALA A 144 13.17 12.55 8.60
CA ALA A 144 12.66 11.50 9.44
C ALA A 144 12.89 11.80 10.92
N TYR A 145 11.89 11.49 11.72
CA TYR A 145 12.02 11.41 13.17
C TYR A 145 12.53 10.02 13.56
N VAL A 146 13.62 9.98 14.31
CA VAL A 146 14.24 8.72 14.75
C VAL A 146 13.65 8.32 16.10
N LEU A 147 12.84 7.29 16.11
CA LEU A 147 12.17 6.79 17.33
C LEU A 147 13.17 6.46 18.44
N LYS A 148 12.86 6.88 19.67
CA LYS A 148 13.59 6.54 20.89
C LYS A 148 13.31 5.10 21.31
N LYS A 149 14.15 4.59 22.22
CA LYS A 149 13.98 3.23 22.78
C LYS A 149 12.61 3.03 23.43
N GLU A 150 12.14 4.03 24.18
CA GLU A 150 10.84 4.00 24.87
C GLU A 150 9.66 4.01 23.94
N GLU A 151 9.87 4.48 22.68
CA GLU A 151 8.88 4.48 21.59
C GLU A 151 8.96 3.22 20.72
N GLY A 152 9.75 2.23 21.12
CA GLY A 152 10.00 1.00 20.36
C GLY A 152 11.06 1.15 19.28
N GLY A 153 11.81 2.26 19.29
CA GLY A 153 12.88 2.55 18.35
C GLY A 153 14.26 2.05 18.77
N ARG A 154 15.25 2.61 18.13
CA ARG A 154 16.65 2.25 18.38
C ARG A 154 17.19 2.95 19.65
N HIS A 155 18.29 2.40 20.18
CA HIS A 155 18.99 2.94 21.37
C HIS A 155 20.43 3.40 21.04
N THR A 156 20.85 3.27 19.78
CA THR A 156 22.19 3.69 19.33
C THR A 156 22.07 4.66 18.17
N PRO A 157 23.02 5.60 18.01
CA PRO A 157 23.07 6.48 16.84
C PRO A 157 23.32 5.70 15.56
N PHE A 158 23.10 6.36 14.42
CA PHE A 158 23.58 5.88 13.14
C PHE A 158 24.40 6.96 12.45
N PHE A 159 25.24 6.51 11.53
CA PHE A 159 26.23 7.32 10.81
C PHE A 159 25.92 7.30 9.32
N THR A 160 26.62 8.13 8.56
CA THR A 160 26.60 8.02 7.10
C THR A 160 26.97 6.61 6.62
N LYS A 161 26.41 6.16 5.50
CA LYS A 161 26.48 4.78 4.99
C LYS A 161 25.68 3.74 5.81
N TYR A 162 24.85 4.16 6.75
CA TYR A 162 23.89 3.27 7.38
C TYR A 162 22.92 2.71 6.32
N ARG A 163 22.67 1.40 6.34
CA ARG A 163 21.87 0.69 5.33
C ARG A 163 20.66 -0.01 5.94
N PRO A 164 19.60 0.72 6.25
CA PRO A 164 18.35 0.13 6.70
C PRO A 164 17.49 -0.34 5.53
N GLN A 165 16.40 -1.06 5.87
CA GLN A 165 15.31 -1.31 4.96
C GLN A 165 14.37 -0.11 4.95
N PHE A 166 14.01 0.34 3.74
CA PHE A 166 13.01 1.38 3.50
C PHE A 166 11.75 0.74 2.98
N TYR A 167 10.63 0.99 3.62
CA TYR A 167 9.33 0.43 3.26
C TYR A 167 8.56 1.43 2.40
N PHE A 168 8.27 1.03 1.17
CA PHE A 168 7.47 1.82 0.22
C PHE A 168 6.25 1.02 -0.19
N ARG A 169 5.05 1.47 0.19
CA ARG A 169 3.81 0.78 -0.16
C ARG A 169 3.86 -0.71 0.17
N THR A 170 4.07 -1.53 -0.85
CA THR A 170 3.98 -3.00 -0.74
C THR A 170 5.34 -3.71 -0.70
N THR A 171 6.45 -2.97 -0.77
CA THR A 171 7.80 -3.54 -0.77
C THR A 171 8.73 -2.86 0.24
N ASP A 172 9.79 -3.55 0.56
CA ASP A 172 10.95 -3.04 1.27
C ASP A 172 12.18 -3.07 0.37
N VAL A 173 12.99 -2.02 0.46
CA VAL A 173 14.21 -1.85 -0.34
C VAL A 173 15.34 -1.42 0.57
N THR A 174 16.50 -2.06 0.43
CA THR A 174 17.71 -1.60 1.12
C THR A 174 18.15 -0.27 0.52
N GLY A 175 18.46 0.70 1.38
CA GLY A 175 19.02 1.98 0.94
C GLY A 175 20.16 2.42 1.82
N GLU A 176 21.08 3.17 1.25
CA GLU A 176 22.21 3.79 1.96
C GLU A 176 21.85 5.22 2.33
N VAL A 177 22.06 5.58 3.59
CA VAL A 177 21.83 6.92 4.13
C VAL A 177 23.12 7.73 3.99
N GLU A 178 22.99 8.93 3.45
CA GLU A 178 24.05 9.94 3.37
C GLU A 178 23.63 11.16 4.19
N LEU A 179 24.34 11.41 5.28
CA LEU A 179 24.09 12.56 6.16
C LEU A 179 24.65 13.84 5.52
N PRO A 180 24.03 15.01 5.77
CA PRO A 180 24.52 16.27 5.26
C PRO A 180 25.90 16.63 5.86
N ALA A 181 26.66 17.44 5.12
CA ALA A 181 27.96 17.92 5.58
C ALA A 181 27.87 18.59 6.95
N GLY A 182 28.77 18.21 7.86
CA GLY A 182 28.79 18.72 9.24
C GLY A 182 27.95 17.92 10.23
N THR A 183 27.20 16.92 9.77
CA THR A 183 26.47 15.99 10.64
C THR A 183 27.23 14.68 10.71
N GLU A 184 27.80 14.35 11.87
CA GLU A 184 28.56 13.11 12.06
C GLU A 184 27.63 11.92 12.30
N MET A 185 26.57 12.10 13.09
CA MET A 185 25.64 11.06 13.47
C MET A 185 24.25 11.63 13.74
N VAL A 186 23.27 10.73 13.78
CA VAL A 186 21.89 11.01 14.16
C VAL A 186 21.53 10.16 15.38
N MET A 187 20.99 10.80 16.41
CA MET A 187 20.61 10.15 17.69
C MET A 187 19.14 9.72 17.68
N PRO A 188 18.79 8.72 18.48
CA PRO A 188 17.38 8.45 18.79
C PRO A 188 16.70 9.69 19.39
N GLY A 189 15.58 10.09 18.81
CA GLY A 189 14.81 11.28 19.17
C GLY A 189 15.10 12.51 18.31
N ASP A 190 16.03 12.42 17.38
CA ASP A 190 16.33 13.52 16.48
C ASP A 190 15.34 13.54 15.29
N ASP A 191 15.05 14.76 14.82
CA ASP A 191 14.55 15.04 13.49
C ASP A 191 15.73 15.27 12.55
N ALA A 192 15.94 14.39 11.59
CA ALA A 192 17.07 14.43 10.70
C ALA A 192 16.67 14.51 9.23
N LYS A 193 17.40 15.37 8.50
CA LYS A 193 17.34 15.39 7.02
C LYS A 193 18.55 14.64 6.47
N PHE A 194 18.34 13.80 5.50
CA PHE A 194 19.40 13.04 4.84
C PHE A 194 19.01 12.64 3.42
N THR A 195 20.01 12.27 2.63
CA THR A 195 19.79 11.68 1.32
C THR A 195 19.79 10.17 1.42
N VAL A 196 18.92 9.51 0.68
CA VAL A 196 18.85 8.05 0.57
C VAL A 196 19.16 7.66 -0.86
N LYS A 197 20.03 6.65 -1.01
CA LYS A 197 20.27 5.98 -2.28
C LYS A 197 19.83 4.51 -2.13
N LEU A 198 18.80 4.12 -2.87
CA LEU A 198 18.33 2.74 -2.94
C LEU A 198 19.33 1.86 -3.70
N ILE A 199 19.43 0.60 -3.28
CA ILE A 199 20.40 -0.39 -3.78
C ILE A 199 19.66 -1.52 -4.48
#